data_ac44fb3dde72450d3bf3e137406e08ab
#
_entry.id   ac44fb3dde72450d3bf3e137406e08ab
#
_cell.length_a   1.000
_cell.length_b   1.000
_cell.length_c   1.000
_cell.angle_alpha   90.00
_cell.angle_beta   90.00
_cell.angle_gamma   90.00
#
_symmetry.space_group_name_H-M   'P 1'
#
loop_
_entity.id
_entity.type
_entity.pdbx_description
1 polymer ?
#
loop_
_entity_poly.entity_id
_entity_poly.type
_entity_poly.pdbx_seq_one_letter_code
_entity_poly.pdbx_strand_id
1 'polypeptide(L)'
;MPLAILAYHSHHVVGPGYGENDHVAFARDLDGLTDGHWRIVPLADLVRAHREGVSERLVALTFDDGPVYDVEDVVHPDYGLQRGFANAMRAFAARRPGAQPSLHATSFVIASPEARFAMEASADPRYTWLAPGSMGEAWWSPAIDSGLVAIANHSWDHLHPALPAVRHSRDTRGAFSPVRRVADADAQIRDAAAYLAAATDGRASPYFAYPCGHHNAFLARDYLPSLGDALCAAAFTCEPRLVAPGDSQFLMPRFVCGADWRS
;
A
#
# COMPACT_ATOMS: atom_id res chain seq x y z
N MET A 1 -5.52 -5.89 -22.91
CA MET A 1 -6.29 -4.80 -22.27
C MET A 1 -5.48 -4.25 -21.10
N PRO A 2 -5.85 -3.09 -20.54
CA PRO A 2 -5.02 -2.42 -19.52
C PRO A 2 -5.11 -3.12 -18.16
N LEU A 3 -3.96 -3.20 -17.47
CA LEU A 3 -3.83 -3.51 -16.05
C LEU A 3 -3.48 -2.22 -15.32
N ALA A 4 -4.18 -1.91 -14.22
CA ALA A 4 -3.93 -0.73 -13.40
C ALA A 4 -3.75 -1.12 -11.94
N ILE A 5 -2.90 -0.39 -11.22
CA ILE A 5 -2.76 -0.52 -9.77
C ILE A 5 -2.90 0.88 -9.18
N LEU A 6 -3.82 1.02 -8.22
CA LEU A 6 -4.12 2.28 -7.57
C LEU A 6 -3.61 2.26 -6.13
N ALA A 7 -2.99 3.34 -5.70
CA ALA A 7 -2.47 3.50 -4.34
C ALA A 7 -3.17 4.66 -3.62
N TYR A 8 -3.64 4.40 -2.40
CA TYR A 8 -4.30 5.35 -1.51
C TYR A 8 -3.59 5.38 -0.16
N HIS A 9 -3.76 6.49 0.55
CA HIS A 9 -3.23 6.69 1.90
C HIS A 9 -4.34 7.12 2.84
N SER A 10 -4.76 6.27 3.77
CA SER A 10 -5.89 6.59 4.66
C SER A 10 -5.60 7.72 5.64
N HIS A 11 -4.35 8.14 5.78
CA HIS A 11 -3.98 9.36 6.50
C HIS A 11 -3.98 10.63 5.62
N HIS A 12 -4.18 10.53 4.30
CA HIS A 12 -4.26 11.68 3.41
C HIS A 12 -5.66 12.29 3.43
N VAL A 13 -5.88 13.20 4.40
CA VAL A 13 -7.12 13.96 4.57
C VAL A 13 -6.72 15.42 4.82
N VAL A 14 -6.64 16.23 3.76
CA VAL A 14 -6.26 17.64 3.81
C VAL A 14 -7.39 18.57 3.40
N GLY A 15 -8.54 18.02 3.01
CA GLY A 15 -9.74 18.74 2.61
C GLY A 15 -10.93 17.81 2.48
N PRO A 16 -12.12 18.34 2.16
CA PRO A 16 -13.35 17.54 2.00
C PRO A 16 -13.51 16.96 0.60
N GLY A 17 -12.70 17.40 -0.37
CA GLY A 17 -12.85 17.08 -1.79
C GLY A 17 -12.18 15.78 -2.20
N TYR A 18 -12.53 15.30 -3.39
CA TYR A 18 -11.99 14.08 -3.98
C TYR A 18 -10.45 14.07 -4.05
N GLY A 19 -9.82 15.15 -4.52
CA GLY A 19 -8.36 15.22 -4.67
C GLY A 19 -7.61 15.57 -3.38
N GLU A 20 -8.32 15.70 -2.26
CA GLU A 20 -7.80 16.16 -0.97
C GLU A 20 -8.05 15.15 0.15
N ASN A 21 -8.77 14.06 -0.18
CA ASN A 21 -9.24 13.09 0.81
C ASN A 21 -9.38 11.71 0.18
N ASP A 22 -8.46 10.84 0.52
CA ASP A 22 -8.41 9.50 -0.07
C ASP A 22 -9.62 8.64 0.34
N HIS A 23 -10.27 8.88 1.48
CA HIS A 23 -11.50 8.17 1.85
C HIS A 23 -12.67 8.54 0.92
N VAL A 24 -12.77 9.82 0.56
CA VAL A 24 -13.78 10.31 -0.39
C VAL A 24 -13.48 9.80 -1.80
N ALA A 25 -12.22 9.87 -2.21
CA ALA A 25 -11.78 9.39 -3.52
C ALA A 25 -12.04 7.88 -3.65
N PHE A 26 -11.57 7.09 -2.70
CA PHE A 26 -11.72 5.64 -2.70
C PHE A 26 -13.18 5.19 -2.82
N ALA A 27 -14.06 5.80 -2.01
CA ALA A 27 -15.49 5.46 -2.07
C ALA A 27 -16.13 5.77 -3.44
N ARG A 28 -15.72 6.85 -4.11
CA ARG A 28 -16.18 7.21 -5.46
C ARG A 28 -15.56 6.33 -6.53
N ASP A 29 -14.28 5.99 -6.38
CA ASP A 29 -13.55 5.16 -7.36
C ASP A 29 -14.10 3.73 -7.42
N LEU A 30 -14.58 3.16 -6.33
CA LEU A 30 -15.26 1.86 -6.35
C LEU A 30 -16.47 1.87 -7.31
N ASP A 31 -17.27 2.93 -7.30
CA ASP A 31 -18.39 3.09 -8.22
C ASP A 31 -17.88 3.39 -9.65
N GLY A 32 -16.95 4.34 -9.80
CA GLY A 32 -16.41 4.75 -11.10
C GLY A 32 -15.68 3.63 -11.85
N LEU A 33 -14.87 2.84 -11.15
CA LEU A 33 -14.19 1.67 -11.74
C LEU A 33 -15.20 0.63 -12.23
N THR A 34 -16.25 0.39 -11.43
CA THR A 34 -17.30 -0.57 -11.79
C THR A 34 -18.09 -0.09 -13.02
N ASP A 35 -18.49 1.18 -13.04
CA ASP A 35 -19.23 1.78 -14.18
C ASP A 35 -18.33 1.87 -15.42
N GLY A 36 -17.02 2.06 -15.24
CA GLY A 36 -16.01 2.01 -16.28
C GLY A 36 -15.63 0.60 -16.75
N HIS A 37 -16.33 -0.44 -16.26
CA HIS A 37 -16.09 -1.86 -16.58
C HIS A 37 -14.68 -2.34 -16.25
N TRP A 38 -14.06 -1.82 -15.18
CA TRP A 38 -12.87 -2.40 -14.59
C TRP A 38 -13.28 -3.52 -13.63
N ARG A 39 -12.55 -4.61 -13.66
CA ARG A 39 -12.69 -5.69 -12.70
C ARG A 39 -11.69 -5.49 -11.57
N ILE A 40 -12.18 -5.22 -10.37
CA ILE A 40 -11.33 -5.13 -9.17
C ILE A 40 -10.96 -6.55 -8.75
N VAL A 41 -9.66 -6.80 -8.63
CA VAL A 41 -9.12 -8.12 -8.30
C VAL A 41 -8.06 -8.05 -7.20
N PRO A 42 -7.82 -9.13 -6.46
CA PRO A 42 -6.66 -9.23 -5.57
C PRO A 42 -5.37 -8.90 -6.33
N LEU A 43 -4.42 -8.24 -5.65
CA LEU A 43 -3.13 -7.89 -6.25
C LEU A 43 -2.39 -9.12 -6.79
N ALA A 44 -2.53 -10.26 -6.12
CA ALA A 44 -1.98 -11.54 -6.57
C ALA A 44 -2.51 -11.97 -7.94
N ASP A 45 -3.80 -11.76 -8.19
CA ASP A 45 -4.42 -12.11 -9.47
C ASP A 45 -3.95 -11.17 -10.58
N LEU A 46 -3.77 -9.88 -10.28
CA LEU A 46 -3.23 -8.93 -11.25
C LEU A 46 -1.76 -9.25 -11.59
N VAL A 47 -0.92 -9.57 -10.59
CA VAL A 47 0.48 -9.99 -10.80
C VAL A 47 0.53 -11.26 -11.65
N ARG A 48 -0.33 -12.24 -11.37
CA ARG A 48 -0.44 -13.47 -12.18
C ARG A 48 -0.88 -13.14 -13.62
N ALA A 49 -1.91 -12.32 -13.79
CA ALA A 49 -2.40 -11.89 -15.10
C ALA A 49 -1.30 -11.19 -15.94
N HIS A 50 -0.48 -10.36 -15.29
CA HIS A 50 0.69 -9.74 -15.93
C HIS A 50 1.72 -10.79 -16.39
N ARG A 51 2.09 -11.76 -15.52
CA ARG A 51 3.03 -12.83 -15.86
C ARG A 51 2.53 -13.73 -16.99
N GLU A 52 1.24 -14.01 -17.02
CA GLU A 52 0.58 -14.86 -18.02
C GLU A 52 0.20 -14.12 -19.31
N GLY A 53 0.36 -12.80 -19.35
CA GLY A 53 -0.02 -11.98 -20.51
C GLY A 53 -1.54 -11.92 -20.75
N VAL A 54 -2.33 -12.05 -19.69
CA VAL A 54 -3.80 -12.02 -19.76
C VAL A 54 -4.29 -10.66 -20.23
N SER A 55 -5.23 -10.66 -21.17
CA SER A 55 -5.79 -9.44 -21.78
C SER A 55 -7.18 -9.16 -21.21
N GLU A 56 -7.26 -8.76 -19.93
CA GLU A 56 -8.48 -8.30 -19.27
C GLU A 56 -8.29 -6.88 -18.72
N ARG A 57 -9.39 -6.17 -18.45
CA ARG A 57 -9.38 -4.83 -17.85
C ARG A 57 -9.42 -4.97 -16.32
N LEU A 58 -8.23 -5.19 -15.73
CA LEU A 58 -8.09 -5.47 -14.31
C LEU A 58 -7.51 -4.27 -13.56
N VAL A 59 -8.00 -4.07 -12.34
CA VAL A 59 -7.44 -3.10 -11.40
C VAL A 59 -7.24 -3.74 -10.03
N ALA A 60 -6.08 -3.48 -9.42
CA ALA A 60 -5.81 -3.82 -8.02
C ALA A 60 -5.79 -2.53 -7.18
N LEU A 61 -6.36 -2.61 -5.99
CA LEU A 61 -6.41 -1.53 -5.01
C LEU A 61 -5.31 -1.78 -3.97
N THR A 62 -4.53 -0.74 -3.66
CA THR A 62 -3.47 -0.81 -2.64
C THR A 62 -3.55 0.38 -1.70
N PHE A 63 -3.11 0.18 -0.46
CA PHE A 63 -2.99 1.20 0.56
C PHE A 63 -1.55 1.24 1.04
N ASP A 64 -1.01 2.40 1.38
CA ASP A 64 0.36 2.53 1.87
C ASP A 64 0.39 3.06 3.31
N ASP A 65 1.51 2.82 4.01
CA ASP A 65 1.88 3.18 5.38
C ASP A 65 1.18 2.39 6.50
N GLY A 66 -0.05 1.94 6.32
CA GLY A 66 -0.73 0.99 7.19
C GLY A 66 -1.30 1.53 8.51
N PRO A 67 -1.93 2.72 8.58
CA PRO A 67 -2.75 3.08 9.73
C PRO A 67 -4.02 2.22 9.78
N VAL A 68 -4.58 2.05 10.99
CA VAL A 68 -5.83 1.29 11.21
C VAL A 68 -7.02 1.81 10.39
N TYR A 69 -6.93 3.02 9.89
CA TYR A 69 -7.94 3.65 9.04
C TYR A 69 -8.05 3.02 7.64
N ASP A 70 -7.14 2.12 7.28
CA ASP A 70 -7.33 1.23 6.14
C ASP A 70 -8.53 0.30 6.34
N VAL A 71 -8.92 0.04 7.59
CA VAL A 71 -10.02 -0.87 7.94
C VAL A 71 -11.10 -0.25 8.82
N GLU A 72 -10.77 0.71 9.69
CA GLU A 72 -11.67 1.32 10.66
C GLU A 72 -12.08 2.74 10.27
N ASP A 73 -13.29 3.13 10.63
CA ASP A 73 -13.77 4.50 10.48
C ASP A 73 -13.09 5.40 11.52
N VAL A 74 -12.85 6.66 11.14
CA VAL A 74 -12.24 7.66 12.03
C VAL A 74 -12.95 9.00 11.92
N VAL A 75 -12.96 9.76 13.01
CA VAL A 75 -13.47 11.14 13.01
C VAL A 75 -12.28 12.10 12.89
N HIS A 76 -12.14 12.71 11.70
CA HIS A 76 -11.16 13.77 11.50
C HIS A 76 -11.64 15.05 12.18
N PRO A 77 -10.77 15.80 12.90
CA PRO A 77 -11.17 16.98 13.66
C PRO A 77 -11.87 18.07 12.82
N ASP A 78 -11.43 18.26 11.56
CA ASP A 78 -11.96 19.32 10.69
C ASP A 78 -12.97 18.80 9.66
N TYR A 79 -12.86 17.53 9.23
CA TYR A 79 -13.63 16.99 8.09
C TYR A 79 -14.63 15.91 8.49
N GLY A 80 -14.80 15.66 9.80
CA GLY A 80 -15.81 14.74 10.34
C GLY A 80 -15.51 13.28 10.06
N LEU A 81 -16.55 12.45 9.97
CA LEU A 81 -16.41 10.99 9.80
C LEU A 81 -15.78 10.65 8.46
N GLN A 82 -14.65 9.96 8.52
CA GLN A 82 -13.99 9.31 7.39
C GLN A 82 -14.24 7.79 7.50
N ARG A 83 -14.80 7.22 6.46
CA ARG A 83 -15.06 5.78 6.43
C ARG A 83 -13.79 5.03 6.05
N GLY A 84 -13.33 4.11 6.90
CA GLY A 84 -12.18 3.25 6.60
C GLY A 84 -12.36 2.50 5.27
N PHE A 85 -11.26 2.25 4.56
CA PHE A 85 -11.33 1.69 3.20
C PHE A 85 -12.05 0.34 3.16
N ALA A 86 -11.75 -0.58 4.10
CA ALA A 86 -12.48 -1.85 4.17
C ALA A 86 -13.99 -1.67 4.44
N ASN A 87 -14.36 -0.67 5.25
CA ASN A 87 -15.77 -0.36 5.50
C ASN A 87 -16.44 0.28 4.27
N ALA A 88 -15.72 1.07 3.48
CA ALA A 88 -16.18 1.57 2.19
C ALA A 88 -16.42 0.41 1.20
N MET A 89 -15.51 -0.58 1.15
CA MET A 89 -15.66 -1.79 0.34
C MET A 89 -16.89 -2.60 0.76
N ARG A 90 -17.12 -2.80 2.06
CA ARG A 90 -18.33 -3.49 2.58
C ARG A 90 -19.60 -2.74 2.21
N ALA A 91 -19.61 -1.41 2.37
CA ALA A 91 -20.75 -0.57 2.01
C ALA A 91 -21.03 -0.59 0.50
N PHE A 92 -19.99 -0.59 -0.33
CA PHE A 92 -20.10 -0.76 -1.77
C PHE A 92 -20.71 -2.12 -2.12
N ALA A 93 -20.17 -3.21 -1.59
CA ALA A 93 -20.68 -4.57 -1.85
C ALA A 93 -22.15 -4.74 -1.43
N ALA A 94 -22.56 -4.10 -0.33
CA ALA A 94 -23.95 -4.12 0.12
C ALA A 94 -24.89 -3.33 -0.81
N ARG A 95 -24.43 -2.20 -1.39
CA ARG A 95 -25.22 -1.40 -2.34
C ARG A 95 -25.26 -2.00 -3.76
N ARG A 96 -24.20 -2.70 -4.16
CA ARG A 96 -24.02 -3.26 -5.52
C ARG A 96 -23.64 -4.74 -5.45
N PRO A 97 -24.55 -5.61 -4.97
CA PRO A 97 -24.27 -7.04 -4.79
C PRO A 97 -23.78 -7.69 -6.10
N GLY A 98 -22.66 -8.40 -6.03
CA GLY A 98 -22.09 -9.13 -7.17
C GLY A 98 -21.42 -8.27 -8.25
N ALA A 99 -21.42 -6.94 -8.13
CA ALA A 99 -20.80 -6.06 -9.13
C ALA A 99 -19.27 -6.26 -9.21
N GLN A 100 -18.62 -6.52 -8.08
CA GLN A 100 -17.18 -6.81 -7.99
C GLN A 100 -16.97 -8.07 -7.14
N PRO A 101 -17.11 -9.28 -7.73
CA PRO A 101 -17.11 -10.53 -6.96
C PRO A 101 -15.73 -10.86 -6.33
N SER A 102 -14.66 -10.26 -6.85
CA SER A 102 -13.29 -10.42 -6.35
C SER A 102 -12.78 -9.16 -5.64
N LEU A 103 -13.68 -8.30 -5.11
CA LEU A 103 -13.33 -7.06 -4.43
C LEU A 103 -12.35 -7.32 -3.31
N HIS A 104 -11.16 -6.74 -3.42
CA HIS A 104 -10.05 -6.95 -2.50
C HIS A 104 -9.06 -5.79 -2.60
N ALA A 105 -8.32 -5.54 -1.52
CA ALA A 105 -7.21 -4.60 -1.49
C ALA A 105 -5.98 -5.19 -0.80
N THR A 106 -4.82 -4.55 -0.97
CA THR A 106 -3.58 -4.91 -0.27
C THR A 106 -3.05 -3.68 0.46
N SER A 107 -2.89 -3.75 1.77
CA SER A 107 -2.23 -2.72 2.56
C SER A 107 -0.75 -3.04 2.69
N PHE A 108 0.10 -2.13 2.21
CA PHE A 108 1.53 -2.13 2.40
C PHE A 108 1.86 -1.41 3.70
N VAL A 109 2.25 -2.15 4.72
CA VAL A 109 2.44 -1.62 6.07
C VAL A 109 3.91 -1.47 6.42
N ILE A 110 4.24 -0.42 7.16
CA ILE A 110 5.58 -0.20 7.75
C ILE A 110 5.75 -1.18 8.91
N ALA A 111 6.83 -1.99 8.88
CA ALA A 111 7.00 -3.07 9.84
C ALA A 111 7.43 -2.59 11.24
N SER A 112 8.33 -1.59 11.34
CA SER A 112 8.90 -1.12 12.61
C SER A 112 7.87 -0.47 13.51
N PRO A 113 7.64 -0.98 14.74
CA PRO A 113 6.82 -0.32 15.74
C PRO A 113 7.33 1.08 16.10
N GLU A 114 8.65 1.27 16.17
CA GLU A 114 9.29 2.55 16.49
C GLU A 114 9.01 3.59 15.38
N ALA A 115 9.06 3.18 14.11
CA ALA A 115 8.79 4.06 12.99
C ALA A 115 7.31 4.48 12.99
N ARG A 116 6.41 3.54 13.18
CA ARG A 116 4.97 3.78 13.26
C ARG A 116 4.62 4.73 14.40
N PHE A 117 5.20 4.51 15.59
CA PHE A 117 5.04 5.42 16.73
C PHE A 117 5.61 6.82 16.45
N ALA A 118 6.78 6.93 15.84
CA ALA A 118 7.38 8.21 15.50
C ALA A 118 6.56 8.99 14.45
N MET A 119 5.94 8.29 13.50
CA MET A 119 5.02 8.91 12.53
C MET A 119 3.77 9.45 13.23
N GLU A 120 3.14 8.64 14.08
CA GLU A 120 1.95 9.03 14.85
C GLU A 120 2.23 10.22 15.78
N ALA A 121 3.41 10.28 16.39
CA ALA A 121 3.84 11.38 17.27
C ALA A 121 4.43 12.59 16.50
N SER A 122 4.46 12.54 15.17
CA SER A 122 5.09 13.58 14.35
C SER A 122 4.29 14.88 14.36
N ALA A 123 5.01 16.01 14.35
CA ALA A 123 4.41 17.33 14.12
C ALA A 123 4.11 17.62 12.64
N ASP A 124 4.36 16.68 11.73
CA ASP A 124 4.00 16.81 10.32
C ASP A 124 2.46 16.88 10.18
N PRO A 125 1.92 17.92 9.50
CA PRO A 125 0.47 18.10 9.37
C PRO A 125 -0.29 16.88 8.83
N ARG A 126 0.38 16.01 8.09
CA ARG A 126 -0.21 14.76 7.57
C ARG A 126 -0.57 13.77 8.67
N TYR A 127 0.10 13.84 9.82
CA TYR A 127 -0.04 12.87 10.90
C TYR A 127 -0.59 13.47 12.20
N THR A 128 -0.67 14.80 12.33
CA THR A 128 -1.08 15.48 13.58
C THR A 128 -2.50 15.15 14.03
N TRP A 129 -3.35 14.64 13.15
CA TRP A 129 -4.72 14.25 13.44
C TRP A 129 -4.88 12.75 13.74
N LEU A 130 -3.81 11.95 13.60
CA LEU A 130 -3.86 10.53 13.91
C LEU A 130 -4.11 10.32 15.40
N ALA A 131 -5.04 9.41 15.69
CA ALA A 131 -5.30 9.04 17.08
C ALA A 131 -4.16 8.17 17.63
N PRO A 132 -3.82 8.27 18.93
CA PRO A 132 -2.85 7.40 19.56
C PRO A 132 -3.20 5.91 19.36
N GLY A 133 -2.23 5.12 18.87
CA GLY A 133 -2.39 3.71 18.56
C GLY A 133 -2.92 3.42 17.15
N SER A 134 -3.21 4.45 16.35
CA SER A 134 -3.72 4.27 14.99
C SER A 134 -2.72 3.61 14.03
N MET A 135 -1.44 3.73 14.31
CA MET A 135 -0.37 3.06 13.56
C MET A 135 -0.03 1.66 14.15
N GLY A 136 -0.85 1.14 15.06
CA GLY A 136 -0.69 -0.19 15.66
C GLY A 136 -0.91 -1.33 14.65
N GLU A 137 -0.53 -2.55 15.04
CA GLU A 137 -0.58 -3.76 14.18
C GLU A 137 -1.73 -4.71 14.51
N ALA A 138 -2.48 -4.44 15.58
CA ALA A 138 -3.53 -5.35 16.07
C ALA A 138 -4.64 -5.64 15.03
N TRP A 139 -4.78 -4.80 14.03
CA TRP A 139 -5.77 -4.93 12.96
C TRP A 139 -5.33 -5.82 11.79
N TRP A 140 -4.04 -6.18 11.67
CA TRP A 140 -3.52 -6.90 10.51
C TRP A 140 -4.13 -8.30 10.35
N SER A 141 -4.07 -9.13 11.38
CA SER A 141 -4.67 -10.47 11.32
C SER A 141 -6.19 -10.45 11.13
N PRO A 142 -6.98 -9.62 11.87
CA PRO A 142 -8.40 -9.42 11.59
C PRO A 142 -8.72 -8.94 10.16
N ALA A 143 -7.88 -8.09 9.58
CA ALA A 143 -8.06 -7.64 8.20
C ALA A 143 -7.92 -8.79 7.19
N ILE A 144 -6.88 -9.62 7.36
CA ILE A 144 -6.67 -10.83 6.56
C ILE A 144 -7.86 -11.80 6.73
N ASP A 145 -8.30 -12.04 7.96
CA ASP A 145 -9.43 -12.94 8.26
C ASP A 145 -10.75 -12.46 7.61
N SER A 146 -10.89 -11.16 7.39
CA SER A 146 -12.06 -10.60 6.69
C SER A 146 -12.16 -11.01 5.23
N GLY A 147 -11.06 -11.45 4.63
CA GLY A 147 -10.97 -11.76 3.20
C GLY A 147 -11.02 -10.54 2.27
N LEU A 148 -11.01 -9.32 2.82
CA LEU A 148 -11.07 -8.08 2.03
C LEU A 148 -9.72 -7.40 1.86
N VAL A 149 -8.81 -7.54 2.85
CA VAL A 149 -7.53 -6.84 2.85
C VAL A 149 -6.40 -7.81 3.16
N ALA A 150 -5.40 -7.84 2.29
CA ALA A 150 -4.12 -8.51 2.54
C ALA A 150 -3.11 -7.52 3.12
N ILE A 151 -2.15 -8.02 3.88
CA ILE A 151 -1.02 -7.26 4.43
C ILE A 151 0.23 -7.56 3.61
N ALA A 152 1.00 -6.54 3.26
CA ALA A 152 2.24 -6.65 2.50
C ALA A 152 3.29 -5.65 2.99
N ASN A 153 4.51 -5.74 2.48
CA ASN A 153 5.69 -5.06 3.00
C ASN A 153 5.90 -3.65 2.43
N HIS A 154 5.93 -2.64 3.32
CA HIS A 154 6.32 -1.26 2.98
C HIS A 154 7.65 -0.84 3.62
N SER A 155 8.60 -1.75 3.71
CA SER A 155 9.90 -1.66 4.37
C SER A 155 9.84 -1.70 5.90
N TRP A 156 11.04 -1.72 6.52
CA TRP A 156 11.16 -1.72 7.97
C TRP A 156 10.68 -0.40 8.57
N ASP A 157 11.29 0.72 8.18
CA ASP A 157 11.05 2.02 8.79
C ASP A 157 10.76 3.15 7.80
N HIS A 158 10.51 2.78 6.52
CA HIS A 158 10.25 3.72 5.42
C HIS A 158 11.39 4.74 5.19
N LEU A 159 12.51 4.61 5.90
CA LEU A 159 13.52 5.66 6.04
C LEU A 159 12.87 7.00 6.41
N HIS A 160 11.87 6.96 7.30
CA HIS A 160 10.93 8.08 7.48
C HIS A 160 11.61 9.29 8.13
N PRO A 161 11.33 10.52 7.65
CA PRO A 161 11.98 11.74 8.16
C PRO A 161 11.72 12.04 9.64
N ALA A 162 10.60 11.59 10.21
CA ALA A 162 10.27 11.77 11.62
C ALA A 162 11.15 10.95 12.58
N LEU A 163 11.87 9.95 12.07
CA LEU A 163 12.71 9.10 12.91
C LEU A 163 13.97 9.81 13.36
N PRO A 164 14.42 9.62 14.61
CA PRO A 164 15.72 10.11 15.08
C PRO A 164 16.88 9.40 14.38
N ALA A 165 16.70 8.13 14.01
CA ALA A 165 17.65 7.32 13.24
C ALA A 165 16.89 6.28 12.42
N VAL A 166 17.45 5.89 11.28
CA VAL A 166 16.90 4.87 10.37
C VAL A 166 17.81 3.66 10.28
N ARG A 167 17.26 2.48 9.99
CA ARG A 167 18.04 1.25 9.78
C ARG A 167 18.75 1.25 8.43
N HIS A 168 19.70 2.14 8.30
CA HIS A 168 20.55 2.29 7.11
C HIS A 168 21.97 2.67 7.52
N SER A 169 22.98 2.27 6.74
CA SER A 169 24.39 2.56 7.00
C SER A 169 24.76 4.05 6.93
N ARG A 170 23.86 4.87 6.39
CA ARG A 170 23.98 6.33 6.31
C ARG A 170 22.64 6.96 6.68
N ASP A 171 22.64 8.23 7.09
CA ASP A 171 21.40 8.98 7.25
C ASP A 171 20.85 9.32 5.84
N THR A 172 19.82 8.59 5.45
CA THR A 172 19.16 8.73 4.14
C THR A 172 17.66 8.96 4.32
N ARG A 173 17.27 9.56 5.46
CA ARG A 173 15.87 9.86 5.77
C ARG A 173 15.17 10.60 4.63
N GLY A 174 13.95 10.16 4.29
CA GLY A 174 13.16 10.70 3.19
C GLY A 174 13.53 10.18 1.80
N ALA A 175 14.52 9.28 1.67
CA ALA A 175 14.93 8.75 0.38
C ALA A 175 15.28 7.27 0.44
N PHE A 176 14.57 6.42 -0.31
CA PHE A 176 14.83 4.98 -0.37
C PHE A 176 15.79 4.58 -1.52
N SER A 177 15.93 5.41 -2.54
CA SER A 177 16.87 5.15 -3.67
C SER A 177 18.35 4.99 -3.29
N PRO A 178 18.86 5.48 -2.12
CA PRO A 178 20.23 5.19 -1.68
C PRO A 178 20.47 3.79 -1.14
N VAL A 179 19.45 2.96 -0.93
CA VAL A 179 19.60 1.55 -0.51
C VAL A 179 20.27 0.78 -1.65
N ARG A 180 21.59 0.58 -1.55
CA ARG A 180 22.43 -0.04 -2.61
C ARG A 180 23.40 -1.10 -2.10
N ARG A 181 23.26 -1.51 -0.83
CA ARG A 181 24.06 -2.54 -0.18
C ARG A 181 23.13 -3.63 0.33
N VAL A 182 23.58 -4.88 0.23
CA VAL A 182 22.79 -6.03 0.70
C VAL A 182 22.36 -5.85 2.18
N ALA A 183 23.30 -5.44 3.04
CA ALA A 183 22.99 -5.26 4.48
C ALA A 183 21.90 -4.18 4.73
N ASP A 184 21.91 -3.07 3.97
CA ASP A 184 20.88 -2.04 4.09
C ASP A 184 19.53 -2.52 3.52
N ALA A 185 19.57 -3.28 2.43
CA ALA A 185 18.37 -3.87 1.82
C ALA A 185 17.79 -4.99 2.71
N ASP A 186 18.62 -5.84 3.31
CA ASP A 186 18.19 -6.83 4.30
C ASP A 186 17.50 -6.16 5.48
N ALA A 187 18.11 -5.12 6.06
CA ALA A 187 17.55 -4.38 7.19
C ALA A 187 16.21 -3.72 6.88
N GLN A 188 15.98 -3.30 5.65
CA GLN A 188 14.76 -2.61 5.24
C GLN A 188 13.68 -3.55 4.67
N ILE A 189 14.06 -4.62 4.00
CA ILE A 189 13.11 -5.43 3.22
C ILE A 189 12.96 -6.84 3.80
N ARG A 190 14.07 -7.57 4.02
CA ARG A 190 14.02 -8.94 4.53
C ARG A 190 13.57 -8.99 5.98
N ASP A 191 14.12 -8.12 6.83
CA ASP A 191 13.74 -8.06 8.25
C ASP A 191 12.28 -7.63 8.40
N ALA A 192 11.82 -6.69 7.57
CA ALA A 192 10.41 -6.31 7.52
C ALA A 192 9.52 -7.50 7.13
N ALA A 193 9.87 -8.24 6.08
CA ALA A 193 9.11 -9.42 5.67
C ALA A 193 9.06 -10.48 6.78
N ALA A 194 10.17 -10.71 7.48
CA ALA A 194 10.22 -11.64 8.61
C ALA A 194 9.33 -11.18 9.78
N TYR A 195 9.36 -9.88 10.10
CA TYR A 195 8.50 -9.32 11.14
C TYR A 195 7.00 -9.48 10.77
N LEU A 196 6.63 -9.11 9.54
CA LEU A 196 5.26 -9.23 9.08
C LEU A 196 4.78 -10.68 9.07
N ALA A 197 5.63 -11.62 8.65
CA ALA A 197 5.32 -13.05 8.72
C ALA A 197 5.05 -13.49 10.16
N ALA A 198 5.86 -13.06 11.12
CA ALA A 198 5.65 -13.38 12.53
C ALA A 198 4.35 -12.75 13.08
N ALA A 199 4.09 -11.49 12.76
CA ALA A 199 2.91 -10.75 13.25
C ALA A 199 1.57 -11.23 12.61
N THR A 200 1.62 -11.95 11.49
CA THR A 200 0.44 -12.43 10.76
C THR A 200 0.37 -13.95 10.64
N ASP A 201 1.13 -14.71 11.44
CA ASP A 201 1.20 -16.18 11.38
C ASP A 201 1.51 -16.71 9.96
N GLY A 202 2.47 -16.07 9.28
CA GLY A 202 2.91 -16.44 7.93
C GLY A 202 1.95 -16.03 6.80
N ARG A 203 0.91 -15.22 7.08
CA ARG A 203 -0.14 -14.86 6.11
C ARG A 203 0.11 -13.54 5.37
N ALA A 204 1.19 -12.82 5.68
CA ALA A 204 1.58 -11.64 4.92
C ALA A 204 1.88 -12.02 3.45
N SER A 205 1.41 -11.19 2.53
CA SER A 205 1.64 -11.39 1.09
C SER A 205 3.08 -11.05 0.72
N PRO A 206 3.73 -11.82 -0.16
CA PRO A 206 5.13 -11.62 -0.55
C PRO A 206 5.27 -10.50 -1.60
N TYR A 207 4.79 -9.32 -1.26
CA TYR A 207 4.83 -8.14 -2.12
C TYR A 207 5.54 -7.00 -1.39
N PHE A 208 6.22 -6.14 -2.18
CA PHE A 208 6.94 -4.99 -1.66
C PHE A 208 6.54 -3.71 -2.39
N ALA A 209 6.09 -2.68 -1.68
CA ALA A 209 5.96 -1.34 -2.24
C ALA A 209 7.19 -0.50 -1.85
N TYR A 210 7.83 0.11 -2.85
CA TYR A 210 8.96 0.99 -2.59
C TYR A 210 8.48 2.25 -1.86
N PRO A 211 9.04 2.59 -0.68
CA PRO A 211 8.75 3.86 -0.02
C PRO A 211 8.90 5.05 -0.96
N CYS A 212 7.87 5.91 -1.03
CA CYS A 212 7.79 7.04 -1.97
C CYS A 212 7.98 6.66 -3.46
N GLY A 213 7.84 5.40 -3.83
CA GLY A 213 8.18 4.88 -5.16
C GLY A 213 9.68 4.90 -5.49
N HIS A 214 10.54 5.24 -4.53
CA HIS A 214 11.97 5.38 -4.73
C HIS A 214 12.66 4.02 -4.89
N HIS A 215 13.08 3.73 -6.10
CA HIS A 215 13.78 2.49 -6.45
C HIS A 215 15.16 2.77 -7.09
N ASN A 216 15.92 1.72 -7.34
CA ASN A 216 17.18 1.76 -8.10
C ASN A 216 17.46 0.41 -8.75
N ALA A 217 18.46 0.37 -9.66
CA ALA A 217 18.79 -0.83 -10.41
C ALA A 217 19.23 -2.01 -9.52
N PHE A 218 20.00 -1.76 -8.45
CA PHE A 218 20.42 -2.80 -7.51
C PHE A 218 19.20 -3.49 -6.86
N LEU A 219 18.24 -2.72 -6.32
CA LEU A 219 17.05 -3.30 -5.71
C LEU A 219 16.23 -4.09 -6.73
N ALA A 220 15.95 -3.50 -7.90
CA ALA A 220 15.02 -4.07 -8.87
C ALA A 220 15.57 -5.23 -9.69
N ARG A 221 16.89 -5.26 -9.96
CA ARG A 221 17.50 -6.25 -10.86
C ARG A 221 18.33 -7.31 -10.15
N ASP A 222 18.88 -6.96 -8.98
CA ASP A 222 19.81 -7.84 -8.28
C ASP A 222 19.21 -8.36 -6.98
N TYR A 223 18.78 -7.46 -6.08
CA TYR A 223 18.41 -7.83 -4.72
C TYR A 223 17.03 -8.50 -4.62
N LEU A 224 15.95 -7.84 -5.07
CA LEU A 224 14.59 -8.41 -4.95
C LEU A 224 14.43 -9.73 -5.71
N PRO A 225 14.96 -9.88 -6.95
CA PRO A 225 14.94 -11.19 -7.61
C PRO A 225 15.67 -12.29 -6.83
N SER A 226 16.72 -11.95 -6.08
CA SER A 226 17.48 -12.92 -5.29
C SER A 226 16.73 -13.45 -4.06
N LEU A 227 15.67 -12.76 -3.61
CA LEU A 227 14.87 -13.18 -2.46
C LEU A 227 13.95 -14.37 -2.75
N GLY A 228 13.62 -14.59 -4.02
CA GLY A 228 12.64 -15.60 -4.45
C GLY A 228 11.19 -15.23 -4.13
N ASP A 229 10.26 -15.89 -4.82
CA ASP A 229 8.82 -15.56 -4.78
C ASP A 229 8.19 -15.69 -3.38
N ALA A 230 8.76 -16.50 -2.51
CA ALA A 230 8.26 -16.65 -1.14
C ALA A 230 8.47 -15.40 -0.26
N LEU A 231 9.50 -14.60 -0.53
CA LEU A 231 9.80 -13.38 0.20
C LEU A 231 9.41 -12.12 -0.58
N CYS A 232 9.59 -12.12 -1.91
CA CYS A 232 9.20 -11.01 -2.76
C CYS A 232 8.84 -11.49 -4.17
N ALA A 233 7.57 -11.71 -4.42
CA ALA A 233 7.06 -12.15 -5.71
C ALA A 233 6.89 -10.99 -6.71
N ALA A 234 6.67 -9.76 -6.22
CA ALA A 234 6.61 -8.55 -7.05
C ALA A 234 6.87 -7.30 -6.22
N ALA A 235 7.29 -6.20 -6.88
CA ALA A 235 7.48 -4.91 -6.23
C ALA A 235 6.89 -3.76 -7.05
N PHE A 236 6.41 -2.71 -6.33
CA PHE A 236 5.54 -1.67 -6.86
C PHE A 236 6.14 -0.28 -6.67
N THR A 237 6.16 0.50 -7.74
CA THR A 237 6.63 1.88 -7.78
C THR A 237 5.45 2.86 -7.69
N CYS A 238 5.71 4.16 -7.86
CA CYS A 238 4.70 5.21 -8.01
C CYS A 238 4.84 5.90 -9.38
N GLU A 239 5.19 5.15 -10.43
CA GLU A 239 5.15 5.67 -11.79
C GLU A 239 3.70 5.72 -12.26
N PRO A 240 3.13 6.90 -12.63
CA PRO A 240 1.70 7.03 -12.94
C PRO A 240 1.37 6.55 -14.35
N ARG A 241 1.35 5.26 -14.56
CA ARG A 241 1.00 4.62 -15.83
C ARG A 241 0.39 3.23 -15.64
N LEU A 242 -0.23 2.74 -16.67
CA LEU A 242 -0.71 1.36 -16.73
C LEU A 242 0.47 0.37 -16.75
N VAL A 243 0.23 -0.82 -16.22
CA VAL A 243 1.17 -1.94 -16.34
C VAL A 243 1.19 -2.39 -17.79
N ALA A 244 2.38 -2.36 -18.40
CA ALA A 244 2.60 -2.76 -19.79
C ALA A 244 3.11 -4.20 -19.90
N PRO A 245 2.82 -4.91 -21.00
CA PRO A 245 3.48 -6.19 -21.28
C PRO A 245 5.00 -6.01 -21.30
N GLY A 246 5.72 -6.84 -20.56
CA GLY A 246 7.17 -6.76 -20.46
C GLY A 246 7.71 -5.85 -19.35
N ASP A 247 6.85 -5.17 -18.60
CA ASP A 247 7.30 -4.51 -17.36
C ASP A 247 7.92 -5.54 -16.41
N SER A 248 9.00 -5.14 -15.73
CA SER A 248 9.57 -5.96 -14.67
C SER A 248 8.58 -6.13 -13.52
N GLN A 249 8.38 -7.36 -13.06
CA GLN A 249 7.57 -7.61 -11.86
C GLN A 249 8.09 -6.92 -10.59
N PHE A 250 9.36 -6.47 -10.61
CA PHE A 250 9.96 -5.71 -9.51
C PHE A 250 9.94 -4.19 -9.72
N LEU A 251 9.23 -3.70 -10.75
CA LEU A 251 9.01 -2.29 -11.07
C LEU A 251 7.58 -2.07 -11.60
N MET A 252 6.60 -2.73 -11.01
CA MET A 252 5.20 -2.56 -11.44
C MET A 252 4.71 -1.15 -11.08
N PRO A 253 4.20 -0.39 -12.07
CA PRO A 253 3.77 0.99 -11.87
C PRO A 253 2.45 1.08 -11.09
N ARG A 254 2.31 2.15 -10.31
CA ARG A 254 1.05 2.48 -9.61
C ARG A 254 0.71 3.95 -9.82
N PHE A 255 -0.57 4.26 -9.91
CA PHE A 255 -1.08 5.60 -9.76
C PHE A 255 -1.32 5.90 -8.28
N VAL A 256 -0.97 7.10 -7.83
CA VAL A 256 -1.17 7.56 -6.43
C VAL A 256 -2.31 8.57 -6.38
N CYS A 257 -3.30 8.31 -5.53
CA CYS A 257 -4.45 9.20 -5.33
C CYS A 257 -4.01 10.60 -4.90
N GLY A 258 -4.71 11.61 -5.40
CA GLY A 258 -4.40 13.02 -5.11
C GLY A 258 -3.20 13.57 -5.87
N ALA A 259 -2.20 12.73 -6.20
CA ALA A 259 -1.04 13.13 -7.00
C ALA A 259 -1.30 12.95 -8.51
N ASP A 260 -1.78 11.76 -8.91
CA ASP A 260 -1.87 11.37 -10.31
C ASP A 260 -3.27 11.51 -10.91
N TRP A 261 -4.31 11.50 -10.05
CA TRP A 261 -5.68 11.81 -10.45
C TRP A 261 -6.43 12.53 -9.34
N ARG A 262 -7.39 13.40 -9.71
CA ARG A 262 -8.09 14.30 -8.78
C ARG A 262 -9.60 14.40 -9.02
N SER A 263 -10.15 13.58 -9.89
CA SER A 263 -11.61 13.61 -10.18
C SER A 263 -12.07 12.31 -10.85
#